data_c7e053eeae53e1263dd51f39d39b206d
#
_entry.id   c7e053eeae53e1263dd51f39d39b206d
#
_cell.length_a   1.000
_cell.length_b   1.000
_cell.length_c   1.000
_cell.angle_alpha   90.00
_cell.angle_beta   90.00
_cell.angle_gamma   90.00
#
_symmetry.space_group_name_H-M   'P 1'
#
loop_
_entity.id
_entity.type
_entity.pdbx_description
1 polymer ?
#
loop_
_entity_poly.entity_id
_entity_poly.type
_entity_poly.pdbx_seq_one_letter_code
_entity_poly.pdbx_strand_id
1 'polypeptide(L)'
;MSGNNLKMEILDLISSRQEGSYWDFKQEHHKNTANLLHDIICMANNPLCNQDGYIIYGVSDKTWQIIGIENDSSRRNQEHIISQLKSKSFAAGIRPIVRLITLHINEHEIDVLVIKNTMDTPYYLTSDFRDKQRVVRANHIYTRVSDVNTDIDKSADKHIVEALWKKHFGLNLNPFDRLKLLLADKSNWETSEDQHYNKICPEFTLCLEDDDDNGLYPEFY
;
A
#
# COMPACT_ATOMS: atom_id res chain seq x y z
N MET A 1 0.44 -1.09 -15.93
CA MET A 1 1.55 -0.26 -16.49
C MET A 1 2.34 -1.15 -17.45
N SER A 2 2.70 -0.69 -18.64
CA SER A 2 3.61 -1.43 -19.52
C SER A 2 5.01 -1.40 -18.89
N GLY A 3 5.81 -2.46 -19.06
CA GLY A 3 7.15 -2.55 -18.44
C GLY A 3 8.10 -1.39 -18.80
N ASN A 4 7.92 -0.75 -19.96
CA ASN A 4 8.69 0.42 -20.37
C ASN A 4 8.39 1.66 -19.51
N ASN A 5 7.14 1.84 -19.06
CA ASN A 5 6.76 3.00 -18.25
C ASN A 5 7.38 2.91 -16.85
N LEU A 6 7.35 1.72 -16.22
CA LEU A 6 7.98 1.51 -14.92
C LEU A 6 9.50 1.71 -15.00
N LYS A 7 10.15 1.23 -16.06
CA LYS A 7 11.61 1.41 -16.22
C LYS A 7 12.01 2.89 -16.28
N MET A 8 11.26 3.70 -16.98
CA MET A 8 11.51 5.15 -17.05
C MET A 8 11.33 5.81 -15.68
N GLU A 9 10.24 5.49 -15.00
CA GLU A 9 9.96 5.98 -13.64
C GLU A 9 11.10 5.63 -12.66
N ILE A 10 11.56 4.37 -12.65
CA ILE A 10 12.67 3.95 -11.77
C ILE A 10 13.98 4.67 -12.11
N LEU A 11 14.27 4.91 -13.38
CA LEU A 11 15.45 5.68 -13.78
C LEU A 11 15.38 7.14 -13.30
N ASP A 12 14.20 7.75 -13.37
CA ASP A 12 13.97 9.10 -12.86
C ASP A 12 14.16 9.15 -11.33
N LEU A 13 13.65 8.15 -10.61
CA LEU A 13 13.86 8.04 -9.16
C LEU A 13 15.34 7.89 -8.79
N ILE A 14 16.10 7.03 -9.48
CA ILE A 14 17.54 6.88 -9.27
C ILE A 14 18.27 8.19 -9.56
N SER A 15 17.88 8.89 -10.63
CA SER A 15 18.49 10.17 -11.03
C SER A 15 18.23 11.30 -10.02
N SER A 16 17.18 11.20 -9.21
CA SER A 16 16.84 12.17 -8.16
C SER A 16 17.86 12.18 -7.01
N ARG A 17 18.64 11.11 -6.86
CA ARG A 17 19.67 10.93 -5.82
C ARG A 17 19.14 11.18 -4.41
N GLN A 18 17.97 10.66 -4.11
CA GLN A 18 17.33 10.72 -2.79
C GLN A 18 16.35 9.58 -2.64
N GLU A 19 16.00 9.24 -1.43
CA GLU A 19 14.83 8.42 -1.12
C GLU A 19 13.61 9.32 -0.92
N GLY A 20 12.42 8.72 -0.95
CA GLY A 20 11.20 9.50 -0.83
C GLY A 20 10.07 8.78 -0.12
N SER A 21 8.91 9.39 -0.15
CA SER A 21 7.74 8.89 0.58
C SER A 21 7.21 7.56 0.05
N TYR A 22 7.48 7.22 -1.21
CA TYR A 22 6.96 6.00 -1.83
C TYR A 22 8.04 5.13 -2.49
N TRP A 23 9.34 5.46 -2.33
CA TRP A 23 10.43 4.59 -2.81
C TRP A 23 11.59 4.55 -1.83
N ASP A 24 12.31 3.43 -1.85
CA ASP A 24 13.44 3.12 -0.99
C ASP A 24 14.45 2.28 -1.76
N PHE A 25 15.75 2.59 -1.67
CA PHE A 25 16.80 1.88 -2.37
C PHE A 25 17.52 0.89 -1.45
N LYS A 26 17.81 -0.29 -1.99
CA LYS A 26 18.56 -1.33 -1.30
C LYS A 26 19.61 -1.93 -2.24
N GLN A 27 20.83 -2.11 -1.74
CA GLN A 27 21.88 -2.75 -2.53
C GLN A 27 21.57 -4.23 -2.82
N GLU A 28 21.02 -4.94 -1.83
CA GLU A 28 20.69 -6.36 -1.86
C GLU A 28 19.28 -6.59 -1.29
N HIS A 29 18.70 -7.74 -1.58
CA HIS A 29 17.48 -8.18 -0.91
C HIS A 29 17.72 -8.33 0.61
N HIS A 30 16.67 -8.11 1.38
CA HIS A 30 16.72 -8.22 2.83
C HIS A 30 17.19 -9.62 3.26
N LYS A 31 18.28 -9.70 4.01
CA LYS A 31 18.77 -10.96 4.63
C LYS A 31 17.86 -11.44 5.77
N ASN A 32 17.10 -10.52 6.34
CA ASN A 32 16.17 -10.78 7.45
C ASN A 32 14.73 -10.59 7.00
N THR A 33 13.89 -11.58 7.22
CA THR A 33 12.50 -11.59 6.79
C THR A 33 11.63 -10.61 7.58
N ALA A 34 11.96 -10.34 8.87
CA ALA A 34 11.23 -9.36 9.66
C ALA A 34 11.48 -7.94 9.16
N ASN A 35 12.70 -7.63 8.68
CA ASN A 35 12.99 -6.33 8.07
C ASN A 35 12.21 -6.16 6.76
N LEU A 36 12.19 -7.18 5.89
CA LEU A 36 11.40 -7.13 4.66
C LEU A 36 9.91 -6.91 4.96
N LEU A 37 9.36 -7.66 5.92
CA LEU A 37 7.96 -7.53 6.32
C LEU A 37 7.66 -6.14 6.87
N HIS A 38 8.54 -5.61 7.70
CA HIS A 38 8.44 -4.27 8.27
C HIS A 38 8.42 -3.19 7.18
N ASP A 39 9.36 -3.24 6.23
CA ASP A 39 9.43 -2.26 5.14
C ASP A 39 8.20 -2.34 4.21
N ILE A 40 7.71 -3.57 3.92
CA ILE A 40 6.47 -3.73 3.16
C ILE A 40 5.28 -3.10 3.89
N ILE A 41 5.15 -3.32 5.21
CA ILE A 41 4.05 -2.74 6.00
C ILE A 41 4.17 -1.21 6.03
N CYS A 42 5.38 -0.67 6.24
CA CYS A 42 5.61 0.77 6.23
C CYS A 42 5.20 1.42 4.91
N MET A 43 5.62 0.83 3.78
CA MET A 43 5.26 1.31 2.45
C MET A 43 3.75 1.21 2.16
N ALA A 44 3.12 0.09 2.56
CA ALA A 44 1.68 -0.10 2.37
C ALA A 44 0.84 0.85 3.22
N ASN A 45 1.33 1.21 4.41
CA ASN A 45 0.70 2.15 5.32
C ASN A 45 1.23 3.57 5.11
N ASN A 46 1.12 4.09 3.91
CA ASN A 46 1.48 5.47 3.61
C ASN A 46 0.21 6.33 3.44
N PRO A 47 -0.15 7.16 4.45
CA PRO A 47 -1.37 7.95 4.39
C PRO A 47 -1.25 9.19 3.49
N LEU A 48 -0.02 9.63 3.21
CA LEU A 48 0.26 10.90 2.53
C LEU A 48 0.54 10.72 1.03
N CYS A 49 0.66 9.48 0.57
CA CYS A 49 0.96 9.17 -0.82
C CYS A 49 -0.18 8.39 -1.48
N ASN A 50 -0.55 8.81 -2.69
CA ASN A 50 -1.56 8.13 -3.51
C ASN A 50 -0.96 7.24 -4.60
N GLN A 51 0.36 7.02 -4.56
CA GLN A 51 1.10 6.19 -5.50
C GLN A 51 1.45 4.83 -4.89
N ASP A 52 1.71 3.83 -5.75
CA ASP A 52 2.28 2.56 -5.31
C ASP A 52 3.65 2.79 -4.68
N GLY A 53 3.99 2.01 -3.65
CA GLY A 53 5.31 2.05 -3.02
C GLY A 53 6.31 1.15 -3.75
N TYR A 54 7.60 1.54 -3.75
CA TYR A 54 8.67 0.77 -4.38
C TYR A 54 9.81 0.49 -3.39
N ILE A 55 10.22 -0.78 -3.28
CA ILE A 55 11.53 -1.14 -2.73
C ILE A 55 12.37 -1.60 -3.93
N ILE A 56 13.44 -0.86 -4.21
CA ILE A 56 14.27 -1.02 -5.42
C ILE A 56 15.59 -1.64 -5.01
N TYR A 57 15.80 -2.90 -5.41
CA TYR A 57 17.00 -3.67 -5.11
C TYR A 57 18.02 -3.58 -6.24
N GLY A 58 19.31 -3.52 -5.90
CA GLY A 58 20.42 -3.41 -6.84
C GLY A 58 20.88 -1.98 -7.08
N VAL A 59 20.46 -1.04 -6.22
CA VAL A 59 20.90 0.35 -6.25
C VAL A 59 21.50 0.72 -4.90
N SER A 60 22.66 1.39 -4.92
CA SER A 60 23.31 1.86 -3.70
C SER A 60 22.57 3.07 -3.12
N ASP A 61 22.14 2.97 -1.87
CA ASP A 61 21.53 4.03 -1.07
C ASP A 61 22.47 5.20 -0.76
N LYS A 62 23.80 5.00 -0.94
CA LYS A 62 24.82 6.01 -0.66
C LYS A 62 25.31 6.74 -1.90
N THR A 63 25.50 6.01 -3.01
CA THR A 63 26.09 6.55 -4.24
C THR A 63 25.10 6.70 -5.37
N TRP A 64 23.89 6.13 -5.23
CA TRP A 64 22.83 6.11 -6.23
C TRP A 64 23.23 5.39 -7.53
N GLN A 65 24.27 4.56 -7.43
CA GLN A 65 24.74 3.77 -8.55
C GLN A 65 23.98 2.46 -8.63
N ILE A 66 23.71 2.04 -9.86
CA ILE A 66 23.18 0.72 -10.14
C ILE A 66 24.35 -0.26 -10.02
N ILE A 67 24.23 -1.20 -9.08
CA ILE A 67 25.22 -2.23 -8.80
C ILE A 67 24.74 -3.63 -9.22
N GLY A 68 23.44 -3.78 -9.47
CA GLY A 68 22.81 -5.04 -9.83
C GLY A 68 22.59 -6.00 -8.67
N ILE A 69 21.81 -7.05 -8.94
CA ILE A 69 21.47 -8.11 -7.98
C ILE A 69 21.83 -9.51 -8.49
N GLU A 70 22.58 -9.61 -9.57
CA GLU A 70 22.92 -10.88 -10.23
C GLU A 70 23.59 -11.88 -9.28
N ASN A 71 24.40 -11.33 -8.36
CA ASN A 71 25.17 -12.12 -7.38
C ASN A 71 24.58 -12.07 -5.96
N ASP A 72 23.37 -11.54 -5.79
CA ASP A 72 22.74 -11.45 -4.48
C ASP A 72 22.22 -12.80 -4.00
N SER A 73 22.94 -13.41 -3.05
CA SER A 73 22.56 -14.70 -2.44
C SER A 73 21.26 -14.64 -1.62
N SER A 74 20.77 -13.44 -1.32
CA SER A 74 19.53 -13.21 -0.57
C SER A 74 18.34 -12.93 -1.49
N ARG A 75 18.56 -12.91 -2.81
CA ARG A 75 17.53 -12.64 -3.82
C ARG A 75 16.32 -13.57 -3.66
N ARG A 76 15.13 -12.97 -3.60
CA ARG A 76 13.85 -13.69 -3.50
C ARG A 76 13.06 -13.53 -4.78
N ASN A 77 12.32 -14.54 -5.11
CA ASN A 77 11.34 -14.46 -6.19
C ASN A 77 9.95 -14.02 -5.66
N GLN A 78 9.04 -13.72 -6.57
CA GLN A 78 7.66 -13.33 -6.29
C GLN A 78 6.94 -14.31 -5.36
N GLU A 79 7.08 -15.60 -5.62
CA GLU A 79 6.41 -16.68 -4.89
C GLU A 79 6.85 -16.71 -3.42
N HIS A 80 8.16 -16.59 -3.17
CA HIS A 80 8.70 -16.53 -1.81
C HIS A 80 8.13 -15.36 -1.02
N ILE A 81 8.07 -14.17 -1.61
CA ILE A 81 7.55 -12.97 -0.94
C ILE A 81 6.07 -13.14 -0.63
N ILE A 82 5.26 -13.62 -1.59
CA ILE A 82 3.83 -13.85 -1.38
C ILE A 82 3.60 -14.92 -0.30
N SER A 83 4.33 -16.04 -0.33
CA SER A 83 4.22 -17.10 0.67
C SER A 83 4.57 -16.60 2.07
N GLN A 84 5.59 -15.77 2.18
CA GLN A 84 5.94 -15.13 3.45
C GLN A 84 4.81 -14.25 3.97
N LEU A 85 4.21 -13.38 3.14
CA LEU A 85 3.08 -12.54 3.55
C LEU A 85 1.85 -13.38 3.93
N LYS A 86 1.54 -14.43 3.16
CA LYS A 86 0.44 -15.36 3.45
C LYS A 86 0.57 -16.08 4.79
N SER A 87 1.81 -16.35 5.23
CA SER A 87 2.09 -17.05 6.49
C SER A 87 1.96 -16.17 7.73
N LYS A 88 1.71 -14.86 7.58
CA LYS A 88 1.62 -13.93 8.71
C LYS A 88 0.17 -13.65 9.09
N SER A 89 -0.04 -13.46 10.39
CA SER A 89 -1.35 -13.18 10.97
C SER A 89 -1.69 -11.69 10.83
N PHE A 90 -2.03 -11.27 9.62
CA PHE A 90 -2.53 -9.91 9.42
C PHE A 90 -3.95 -9.74 9.98
N ALA A 91 -4.26 -8.54 10.48
CA ALA A 91 -5.60 -8.18 10.93
C ALA A 91 -6.64 -8.37 9.80
N ALA A 92 -7.81 -8.89 10.15
CA ALA A 92 -8.90 -9.23 9.24
C ALA A 92 -8.50 -10.19 8.08
N GLY A 93 -7.30 -10.79 8.13
CA GLY A 93 -6.75 -11.61 7.03
C GLY A 93 -6.34 -10.81 5.80
N ILE A 94 -6.39 -9.47 5.87
CA ILE A 94 -6.06 -8.56 4.77
C ILE A 94 -4.57 -8.22 4.84
N ARG A 95 -3.85 -8.41 3.75
CA ARG A 95 -2.41 -8.20 3.65
C ARG A 95 -2.04 -7.28 2.48
N PRO A 96 -0.87 -6.62 2.53
CA PRO A 96 -0.39 -5.82 1.41
C PRO A 96 -0.33 -6.63 0.10
N ILE A 97 -0.76 -6.00 -0.99
CA ILE A 97 -0.65 -6.56 -2.34
C ILE A 97 0.71 -6.14 -2.90
N VAL A 98 1.52 -7.13 -3.28
CA VAL A 98 2.87 -6.89 -3.78
C VAL A 98 3.13 -7.56 -5.11
N ARG A 99 4.00 -6.97 -5.92
CA ARG A 99 4.47 -7.52 -7.19
C ARG A 99 5.97 -7.26 -7.34
N LEU A 100 6.75 -8.31 -7.58
CA LEU A 100 8.17 -8.20 -7.88
C LEU A 100 8.36 -8.16 -9.40
N ILE A 101 9.13 -7.18 -9.88
CA ILE A 101 9.42 -6.98 -11.32
C ILE A 101 10.93 -6.83 -11.47
N THR A 102 11.55 -7.69 -12.27
CA THR A 102 12.95 -7.54 -12.66
C THR A 102 13.05 -6.63 -13.87
N LEU A 103 13.91 -5.61 -13.78
CA LEU A 103 14.24 -4.70 -14.86
C LEU A 103 15.71 -4.87 -15.25
N HIS A 104 15.98 -4.83 -16.55
CA HIS A 104 17.34 -4.79 -17.07
C HIS A 104 17.71 -3.34 -17.41
N ILE A 105 18.68 -2.79 -16.70
CA ILE A 105 19.16 -1.43 -16.87
C ILE A 105 20.66 -1.48 -17.10
N ASN A 106 21.12 -1.03 -18.27
CA ASN A 106 22.48 -1.22 -18.77
C ASN A 106 22.81 -2.73 -18.78
N GLU A 107 23.87 -3.14 -18.13
CA GLU A 107 24.28 -4.56 -18.04
C GLU A 107 23.84 -5.21 -16.71
N HIS A 108 22.98 -4.54 -15.92
CA HIS A 108 22.56 -4.98 -14.59
C HIS A 108 21.09 -5.34 -14.54
N GLU A 109 20.78 -6.33 -13.68
CA GLU A 109 19.43 -6.61 -13.21
C GLU A 109 19.16 -5.86 -11.91
N ILE A 110 18.00 -5.24 -11.82
CA ILE A 110 17.45 -4.70 -10.57
C ILE A 110 16.06 -5.29 -10.34
N ASP A 111 15.73 -5.56 -9.10
CA ASP A 111 14.38 -6.01 -8.74
C ASP A 111 13.61 -4.85 -8.09
N VAL A 112 12.41 -4.62 -8.58
CA VAL A 112 11.48 -3.62 -8.04
C VAL A 112 10.32 -4.35 -7.38
N LEU A 113 10.25 -4.28 -6.04
CA LEU A 113 9.10 -4.75 -5.30
C LEU A 113 8.07 -3.62 -5.24
N VAL A 114 7.03 -3.75 -6.04
CA VAL A 114 5.89 -2.83 -6.09
C VAL A 114 4.92 -3.19 -4.98
N ILE A 115 4.62 -2.27 -4.08
CA ILE A 115 3.63 -2.40 -3.02
C ILE A 115 2.43 -1.54 -3.41
N LYS A 116 1.28 -2.18 -3.61
CA LYS A 116 0.08 -1.49 -4.06
C LYS A 116 -0.46 -0.53 -3.01
N ASN A 117 -0.75 0.68 -3.45
CA ASN A 117 -1.51 1.62 -2.66
C ASN A 117 -2.99 1.23 -2.70
N THR A 118 -3.56 0.89 -1.56
CA THR A 118 -4.96 0.48 -1.42
C THR A 118 -5.62 1.25 -0.27
N MET A 119 -6.93 1.10 -0.15
CA MET A 119 -7.68 1.66 0.97
C MET A 119 -7.77 0.70 2.16
N ASP A 120 -7.22 -0.52 2.07
CA ASP A 120 -7.25 -1.54 3.13
C ASP A 120 -6.30 -1.24 4.32
N THR A 121 -5.89 0.01 4.48
CA THR A 121 -5.05 0.48 5.58
C THR A 121 -5.86 0.63 6.88
N PRO A 122 -5.23 0.52 8.06
CA PRO A 122 -3.84 0.15 8.29
C PRO A 122 -3.59 -1.36 8.25
N TYR A 123 -2.51 -1.77 7.63
CA TYR A 123 -2.00 -3.14 7.71
C TYR A 123 -1.18 -3.31 8.99
N TYR A 124 -1.51 -4.32 9.79
CA TYR A 124 -0.76 -4.68 11.00
C TYR A 124 -0.94 -6.16 11.33
N LEU A 125 -0.04 -6.69 12.16
CA LEU A 125 -0.10 -8.08 12.60
C LEU A 125 -0.91 -8.21 13.87
N THR A 126 -1.59 -9.35 14.04
CA THR A 126 -2.30 -9.73 15.28
C THR A 126 -1.46 -10.63 16.20
N SER A 127 -0.29 -11.10 15.72
CA SER A 127 0.70 -11.83 16.51
C SER A 127 2.11 -11.38 16.14
N ASP A 128 3.05 -11.39 17.11
CA ASP A 128 4.45 -11.06 16.86
C ASP A 128 5.07 -11.98 15.82
N PHE A 129 5.84 -11.40 14.90
CA PHE A 129 6.69 -12.15 14.00
C PHE A 129 8.15 -11.87 14.28
N ARG A 130 8.90 -12.93 14.60
CA ARG A 130 10.33 -12.85 14.92
C ARG A 130 11.17 -13.55 13.84
N ASP A 131 12.21 -12.86 13.39
CA ASP A 131 13.31 -13.45 12.64
C ASP A 131 14.64 -13.02 13.27
N LYS A 132 15.35 -13.97 13.86
CA LYS A 132 16.56 -13.73 14.67
C LYS A 132 16.28 -12.72 15.81
N GLN A 133 16.95 -11.58 15.78
CA GLN A 133 16.82 -10.52 16.79
C GLN A 133 15.76 -9.46 16.43
N ARG A 134 15.22 -9.51 15.21
CA ARG A 134 14.21 -8.56 14.75
C ARG A 134 12.82 -9.08 15.01
N VAL A 135 11.93 -8.20 15.47
CA VAL A 135 10.54 -8.54 15.80
C VAL A 135 9.61 -7.50 15.22
N VAL A 136 8.73 -7.92 14.33
CA VAL A 136 7.56 -7.11 13.94
C VAL A 136 6.48 -7.40 14.97
N ARG A 137 6.09 -6.39 15.73
CA ARG A 137 5.19 -6.51 16.88
C ARG A 137 3.74 -6.62 16.46
N ALA A 138 2.98 -7.41 17.20
CA ALA A 138 1.53 -7.45 17.10
C ALA A 138 0.92 -6.09 17.47
N ASN A 139 -0.13 -5.71 16.77
CA ASN A 139 -0.91 -4.48 17.00
C ASN A 139 -0.11 -3.17 16.90
N HIS A 140 1.11 -3.22 16.37
CA HIS A 140 1.88 -2.02 16.02
C HIS A 140 1.54 -1.62 14.59
N ILE A 141 1.25 -0.33 14.40
CA ILE A 141 1.03 0.26 13.09
C ILE A 141 2.33 0.92 12.66
N TYR A 142 2.98 0.35 11.65
CA TYR A 142 4.20 0.90 11.05
C TYR A 142 3.82 1.69 9.81
N THR A 143 4.47 2.83 9.62
CA THR A 143 4.20 3.73 8.49
C THR A 143 5.51 4.27 7.91
N ARG A 144 5.44 4.79 6.70
CA ARG A 144 6.49 5.61 6.13
C ARG A 144 6.02 7.06 6.06
N VAL A 145 6.81 7.97 6.63
CA VAL A 145 6.56 9.41 6.58
C VAL A 145 7.78 10.06 5.94
N SER A 146 7.60 10.75 4.84
CA SER A 146 8.69 11.20 3.97
C SER A 146 9.55 10.00 3.52
N ASP A 147 10.83 9.98 3.87
CA ASP A 147 11.79 8.92 3.58
C ASP A 147 12.09 7.99 4.78
N VAL A 148 11.37 8.15 5.89
CA VAL A 148 11.65 7.45 7.14
C VAL A 148 10.54 6.47 7.50
N ASN A 149 10.92 5.21 7.75
CA ASN A 149 10.04 4.19 8.32
C ASN A 149 9.92 4.35 9.83
N THR A 150 8.74 4.09 10.39
CA THR A 150 8.56 3.94 11.85
C THR A 150 9.55 2.90 12.37
N ASP A 151 10.23 3.16 13.48
CA ASP A 151 11.16 2.20 14.10
C ASP A 151 10.44 0.88 14.41
N ILE A 152 11.14 -0.25 14.22
CA ILE A 152 10.54 -1.59 14.37
C ILE A 152 10.04 -1.91 15.79
N ASP A 153 10.50 -1.18 16.79
CA ASP A 153 10.12 -1.30 18.21
C ASP A 153 9.07 -0.26 18.65
N LYS A 154 8.60 0.59 17.71
CA LYS A 154 7.60 1.63 17.95
C LYS A 154 6.36 1.44 17.09
N SER A 155 5.33 2.19 17.39
CA SER A 155 4.15 2.33 16.55
C SER A 155 4.05 3.77 16.04
N ALA A 156 3.36 3.97 14.93
CA ALA A 156 3.14 5.28 14.35
C ALA A 156 2.41 6.23 15.31
N ASP A 157 2.63 7.52 15.13
CA ASP A 157 1.96 8.57 15.89
C ASP A 157 0.45 8.57 15.64
N LYS A 158 -0.31 9.00 16.67
CA LYS A 158 -1.78 8.98 16.65
C LYS A 158 -2.38 9.64 15.41
N HIS A 159 -1.89 10.82 15.02
CA HIS A 159 -2.43 11.55 13.86
C HIS A 159 -2.20 10.83 12.52
N ILE A 160 -1.11 10.06 12.40
CA ILE A 160 -0.83 9.22 11.23
C ILE A 160 -1.79 8.02 11.21
N VAL A 161 -2.00 7.39 12.35
CA VAL A 161 -2.97 6.28 12.49
C VAL A 161 -4.39 6.74 12.14
N GLU A 162 -4.80 7.91 12.61
CA GLU A 162 -6.08 8.52 12.25
C GLU A 162 -6.18 8.78 10.73
N ALA A 163 -5.11 9.25 10.10
CA ALA A 163 -5.08 9.47 8.65
C ALA A 163 -5.24 8.16 7.86
N LEU A 164 -4.63 7.05 8.34
CA LEU A 164 -4.81 5.72 7.74
C LEU A 164 -6.26 5.23 7.82
N TRP A 165 -6.92 5.42 8.98
CA TRP A 165 -8.34 5.07 9.14
C TRP A 165 -9.25 5.97 8.30
N LYS A 166 -8.96 7.27 8.21
CA LYS A 166 -9.68 8.17 7.29
C LYS A 166 -9.57 7.71 5.85
N LYS A 167 -8.37 7.27 5.43
CA LYS A 167 -8.15 6.69 4.11
C LYS A 167 -8.98 5.42 3.93
N HIS A 168 -8.97 4.52 4.92
CA HIS A 168 -9.73 3.27 4.91
C HIS A 168 -11.22 3.49 4.67
N PHE A 169 -11.82 4.40 5.41
CA PHE A 169 -13.25 4.72 5.31
C PHE A 169 -13.60 5.71 4.19
N GLY A 170 -12.62 6.11 3.38
CA GLY A 170 -12.84 7.08 2.31
C GLY A 170 -13.23 8.47 2.78
N LEU A 171 -12.94 8.83 4.04
CA LEU A 171 -13.32 10.12 4.62
C LEU A 171 -12.55 11.31 4.01
N ASN A 172 -11.48 11.04 3.27
CA ASN A 172 -10.71 12.04 2.53
C ASN A 172 -11.21 12.24 1.10
N LEU A 173 -12.18 11.44 0.65
CA LEU A 173 -12.78 11.53 -0.67
C LEU A 173 -13.89 12.59 -0.67
N ASN A 174 -14.13 13.22 -1.83
CA ASN A 174 -15.34 13.99 -1.99
C ASN A 174 -16.58 13.07 -1.94
N PRO A 175 -17.78 13.60 -1.67
CA PRO A 175 -18.99 12.77 -1.49
C PRO A 175 -19.29 11.84 -2.67
N PHE A 176 -19.06 12.29 -3.89
CA PHE A 176 -19.34 11.49 -5.09
C PHE A 176 -18.38 10.29 -5.24
N ASP A 177 -17.10 10.49 -4.99
CA ASP A 177 -16.13 9.39 -5.04
C ASP A 177 -16.31 8.43 -3.86
N ARG A 178 -16.73 8.94 -2.70
CA ARG A 178 -17.12 8.10 -1.56
C ARG A 178 -18.36 7.26 -1.87
N LEU A 179 -19.36 7.84 -2.53
CA LEU A 179 -20.53 7.11 -3.00
C LEU A 179 -20.14 5.96 -3.94
N LYS A 180 -19.27 6.22 -4.94
CA LYS A 180 -18.78 5.16 -5.84
C LYS A 180 -18.11 4.01 -5.09
N LEU A 181 -17.33 4.33 -4.05
CA LEU A 181 -16.68 3.33 -3.19
C LEU A 181 -17.73 2.47 -2.47
N LEU A 182 -18.74 3.11 -1.88
CA LEU A 182 -19.81 2.41 -1.15
C LEU A 182 -20.68 1.54 -2.08
N LEU A 183 -20.91 1.98 -3.31
CA LEU A 183 -21.66 1.22 -4.32
C LEU A 183 -20.91 -0.05 -4.80
N ALA A 184 -19.60 -0.14 -4.60
CA ALA A 184 -18.85 -1.33 -4.92
C ALA A 184 -19.23 -2.54 -4.04
N ASP A 185 -19.70 -2.31 -2.81
CA ASP A 185 -20.19 -3.35 -1.90
C ASP A 185 -21.71 -3.27 -1.77
N LYS A 186 -22.39 -4.02 -2.62
CA LYS A 186 -23.87 -4.07 -2.64
C LYS A 186 -24.48 -4.69 -1.39
N SER A 187 -23.76 -5.49 -0.62
CA SER A 187 -24.25 -6.14 0.59
C SER A 187 -24.59 -5.17 1.71
N ASN A 188 -23.99 -3.99 1.66
CA ASN A 188 -24.20 -2.91 2.64
C ASN A 188 -25.34 -1.95 2.25
N TRP A 189 -26.09 -2.25 1.20
CA TRP A 189 -27.23 -1.46 0.78
C TRP A 189 -28.55 -2.18 1.09
N GLU A 190 -29.52 -1.41 1.51
CA GLU A 190 -30.89 -1.86 1.77
C GLU A 190 -31.86 -1.07 0.88
N THR A 191 -32.94 -1.72 0.46
CA THR A 191 -33.99 -1.12 -0.37
C THR A 191 -35.25 -0.95 0.46
N SER A 192 -35.77 0.25 0.53
CA SER A 192 -37.16 0.54 0.92
C SER A 192 -38.00 0.84 -0.33
N GLU A 193 -39.30 1.13 -0.15
CA GLU A 193 -40.25 1.27 -1.29
C GLU A 193 -39.77 2.27 -2.34
N ASP A 194 -39.11 3.38 -1.93
CA ASP A 194 -38.71 4.46 -2.84
C ASP A 194 -37.20 4.80 -2.77
N GLN A 195 -36.42 4.09 -1.97
CA GLN A 195 -35.04 4.47 -1.69
C GLN A 195 -34.12 3.27 -1.52
N HIS A 196 -32.85 3.46 -1.92
CA HIS A 196 -31.73 2.59 -1.54
C HIS A 196 -30.81 3.36 -0.62
N TYR A 197 -30.58 2.88 0.58
CA TYR A 197 -29.66 3.52 1.54
C TYR A 197 -28.54 2.60 1.97
N ASN A 198 -27.38 3.19 2.25
CA ASN A 198 -26.24 2.43 2.78
C ASN A 198 -26.41 2.22 4.29
N LYS A 199 -26.35 0.94 4.75
CA LYS A 199 -26.56 0.58 6.17
C LYS A 199 -25.50 1.14 7.12
N ILE A 200 -24.28 1.35 6.62
CA ILE A 200 -23.14 1.82 7.41
C ILE A 200 -23.03 3.36 7.36
N CYS A 201 -23.37 3.94 6.23
CA CYS A 201 -23.29 5.38 5.96
C CYS A 201 -24.65 5.86 5.42
N PRO A 202 -25.70 5.98 6.28
CA PRO A 202 -27.07 6.28 5.85
C PRO A 202 -27.23 7.66 5.22
N GLU A 203 -26.26 8.56 5.37
CA GLU A 203 -26.20 9.82 4.64
C GLU A 203 -26.11 9.62 3.11
N PHE A 204 -25.74 8.44 2.64
CA PHE A 204 -25.80 8.07 1.22
C PHE A 204 -27.08 7.29 0.95
N THR A 205 -28.07 8.01 0.45
CA THR A 205 -29.37 7.50 0.02
C THR A 205 -29.56 7.81 -1.44
N LEU A 206 -30.04 6.83 -2.23
CA LEU A 206 -30.41 6.98 -3.63
C LEU A 206 -31.94 6.92 -3.72
N CYS A 207 -32.58 7.97 -4.16
CA CYS A 207 -34.02 7.99 -4.42
C CYS A 207 -34.29 7.39 -5.83
N LEU A 208 -35.34 6.59 -5.94
CA LEU A 208 -35.89 6.20 -7.24
C LEU A 208 -36.79 7.33 -7.64
N GLU A 209 -36.38 8.10 -8.64
CA GLU A 209 -37.31 9.05 -9.30
C GLU A 209 -38.17 8.26 -10.26
N ASP A 210 -39.50 8.54 -10.26
CA ASP A 210 -40.39 8.09 -11.30
C ASP A 210 -39.94 8.71 -12.64
N ASP A 211 -40.01 7.93 -13.72
CA ASP A 211 -39.55 8.22 -15.08
C ASP A 211 -40.24 9.45 -15.76
N ASP A 212 -40.46 10.53 -15.03
CA ASP A 212 -40.95 11.79 -15.58
C ASP A 212 -39.78 12.81 -15.74
N ASP A 213 -39.10 12.63 -16.85
CA ASP A 213 -38.46 13.66 -17.70
C ASP A 213 -37.58 14.73 -17.02
N ASN A 214 -36.60 14.35 -16.16
CA ASN A 214 -35.40 15.21 -15.94
C ASN A 214 -34.34 14.50 -15.14
N GLY A 215 -33.10 14.56 -15.63
CA GLY A 215 -31.95 13.78 -15.27
C GLY A 215 -31.63 13.66 -13.76
N LEU A 216 -31.08 12.54 -13.40
CA LEU A 216 -30.54 12.18 -12.09
C LEU A 216 -29.68 13.30 -11.46
N TYR A 217 -30.22 13.98 -10.47
CA TYR A 217 -29.45 14.81 -9.55
C TYR A 217 -29.46 14.14 -8.17
N PRO A 218 -28.31 13.71 -7.64
CA PRO A 218 -28.23 13.26 -6.24
C PRO A 218 -28.43 14.48 -5.35
N GLU A 219 -29.46 14.51 -4.54
CA GLU A 219 -29.59 15.44 -3.43
C GLU A 219 -28.75 14.93 -2.24
N PHE A 220 -27.83 15.77 -1.79
CA PHE A 220 -27.03 15.56 -0.57
C PHE A 220 -27.66 16.41 0.54
N TYR A 221 -28.08 15.78 1.62
CA TYR A 221 -28.48 16.42 2.87
C TYR A 221 -27.35 16.34 3.91
#